data_ff125061d3965b02bf234ddeee0d0891
#
_entry.id   ff125061d3965b02bf234ddeee0d0891
#
_cell.length_a   1.000
_cell.length_b   1.000
_cell.length_c   1.000
_cell.angle_alpha   90.00
_cell.angle_beta   90.00
_cell.angle_gamma   90.00
#
_symmetry.space_group_name_H-M   'P 1'
#
loop_
_entity.id
_entity.type
_entity.pdbx_description
1 polymer ?
#
loop_
_entity_poly.entity_id
_entity_poly.type
_entity_poly.pdbx_seq_one_letter_code
_entity_poly.pdbx_strand_id
1 'polypeptide(L)'
;MKKTISKLLALALTASLVLSGCGGSGSSETADNQTDENSAETESQAEENENEIKDLVIPRLATREMQTFDILYSQNFFDLENLTNMQDPLLEVDTHGKLVPCIADEWGTEDDGLNWTFHIREGVKWVDVNANEKADVTSYDFATGMEWVLNYYKNDAAHTAQPIELIAGAKEYYEYTKSLTKEEAYALDASEGSKFQEMVGIKTPDANTIVYTCTGNKPYFDSLATWAGMYPRSQAMIDELGGPDGVKAMNNENMWYNGC
;
A
#
# COMPACT_ATOMS: atom_id res chain seq x y z
N MET A 1 18.16 8.54 -59.24
CA MET A 1 17.91 7.31 -60.04
C MET A 1 17.42 6.22 -59.11
N LYS A 2 16.26 5.67 -59.46
CA LYS A 2 15.61 4.41 -59.05
C LYS A 2 15.22 4.31 -57.56
N LYS A 3 13.94 4.54 -57.10
CA LYS A 3 12.70 3.75 -57.38
C LYS A 3 12.96 2.25 -57.25
N THR A 4 12.34 1.55 -56.26
CA THR A 4 11.04 0.89 -56.45
C THR A 4 10.81 -0.06 -55.22
N ILE A 5 9.64 0.06 -54.57
CA ILE A 5 8.56 -0.92 -54.47
C ILE A 5 8.85 -2.14 -53.57
N SER A 6 8.12 -2.27 -52.50
CA SER A 6 7.21 -3.40 -52.35
C SER A 6 6.10 -3.07 -51.36
N LYS A 7 4.94 -2.98 -51.88
CA LYS A 7 3.64 -3.04 -51.22
C LYS A 7 3.29 -4.54 -51.04
N LEU A 8 2.36 -4.78 -50.12
CA LEU A 8 1.53 -5.98 -50.01
C LEU A 8 2.10 -7.12 -49.15
N LEU A 9 1.58 -7.21 -47.93
CA LEU A 9 0.78 -8.39 -47.56
C LEU A 9 -0.19 -8.00 -46.42
N ALA A 10 -1.37 -7.54 -46.82
CA ALA A 10 -2.56 -7.65 -46.03
C ALA A 10 -3.10 -9.08 -46.25
N LEU A 11 -3.19 -9.87 -45.25
CA LEU A 11 -3.99 -11.09 -45.32
C LEU A 11 -4.87 -11.14 -44.08
N ALA A 12 -6.13 -10.97 -44.36
CA ALA A 12 -7.27 -11.18 -43.50
C ALA A 12 -7.27 -12.62 -42.99
N LEU A 13 -7.48 -12.77 -41.69
CA LEU A 13 -8.03 -14.01 -41.12
C LEU A 13 -9.39 -13.67 -40.51
N THR A 14 -10.39 -13.95 -41.31
CA THR A 14 -11.80 -13.93 -40.97
C THR A 14 -12.16 -15.10 -40.06
N ALA A 15 -12.95 -14.78 -39.08
CA ALA A 15 -13.95 -15.53 -38.32
C ALA A 15 -14.20 -17.00 -38.67
N SER A 16 -14.25 -17.79 -37.60
CA SER A 16 -15.16 -18.93 -37.53
C SER A 16 -15.80 -18.98 -36.15
N LEU A 17 -16.97 -18.37 -36.08
CA LEU A 17 -17.99 -18.64 -35.08
C LEU A 17 -18.62 -20.01 -35.42
N VAL A 18 -18.48 -20.97 -34.55
CA VAL A 18 -19.29 -22.19 -34.58
C VAL A 18 -20.29 -22.09 -33.44
N LEU A 19 -21.50 -21.70 -33.79
CA LEU A 19 -22.69 -21.96 -32.97
C LEU A 19 -23.04 -23.44 -33.08
N SER A 20 -23.01 -24.14 -31.97
CA SER A 20 -23.71 -25.41 -31.83
C SER A 20 -24.90 -25.20 -30.91
N GLY A 21 -26.02 -24.86 -31.51
CA GLY A 21 -27.31 -25.01 -30.89
C GLY A 21 -27.72 -26.49 -30.98
N CYS A 22 -28.11 -27.09 -29.87
CA CYS A 22 -28.85 -28.35 -29.88
C CYS A 22 -30.17 -28.13 -29.20
N GLY A 23 -31.19 -27.97 -30.00
CA GLY A 23 -32.58 -28.09 -29.59
C GLY A 23 -32.98 -29.57 -29.78
N GLY A 24 -33.73 -30.10 -28.84
CA GLY A 24 -34.32 -31.40 -28.91
C GLY A 24 -35.64 -31.42 -28.14
N SER A 25 -36.71 -31.37 -28.89
CA SER A 25 -38.12 -31.49 -28.49
C SER A 25 -38.49 -32.97 -28.27
N GLY A 26 -39.46 -33.24 -27.41
CA GLY A 26 -40.16 -34.53 -27.34
C GLY A 26 -40.80 -34.77 -25.97
N SER A 27 -41.93 -34.32 -25.81
CA SER A 27 -43.30 -34.81 -25.59
C SER A 27 -43.51 -35.97 -24.59
N SER A 28 -44.30 -35.63 -23.59
CA SER A 28 -45.52 -36.25 -23.03
C SER A 28 -45.44 -37.67 -22.45
N GLU A 29 -45.85 -37.84 -21.22
CA GLU A 29 -47.19 -38.22 -20.80
C GLU A 29 -47.30 -38.39 -19.26
N THR A 30 -48.37 -37.85 -18.78
CA THR A 30 -49.22 -38.10 -17.61
C THR A 30 -49.03 -39.33 -16.74
N ALA A 31 -49.06 -39.16 -15.42
CA ALA A 31 -50.08 -39.63 -14.46
C ALA A 31 -49.57 -39.50 -13.02
N ASP A 32 -50.17 -38.65 -12.30
CA ASP A 32 -51.18 -38.86 -11.23
C ASP A 32 -50.65 -39.30 -9.86
N ASN A 33 -50.90 -38.41 -8.92
CA ASN A 33 -51.52 -38.60 -7.59
C ASN A 33 -50.62 -38.89 -6.36
N GLN A 34 -50.84 -38.01 -5.47
CA GLN A 34 -51.08 -38.03 -4.02
C GLN A 34 -50.04 -37.39 -3.11
N THR A 35 -50.48 -36.22 -2.65
CA THR A 35 -50.47 -35.69 -1.26
C THR A 35 -49.68 -36.48 -0.22
N ASP A 36 -48.72 -35.78 0.43
CA ASP A 36 -48.79 -35.65 1.88
C ASP A 36 -48.04 -34.36 2.33
N GLU A 37 -48.76 -33.55 3.07
CA GLU A 37 -48.34 -32.40 3.82
C GLU A 37 -47.37 -32.85 4.94
N ASN A 38 -46.26 -32.24 5.06
CA ASN A 38 -45.71 -31.69 6.29
C ASN A 38 -44.28 -31.21 6.10
N SER A 39 -44.09 -29.98 5.72
CA SER A 39 -42.81 -29.30 5.85
C SER A 39 -42.96 -28.23 6.90
N ALA A 40 -42.67 -28.60 8.11
CA ALA A 40 -42.40 -27.63 9.15
C ALA A 40 -41.14 -26.86 8.78
N GLU A 41 -41.29 -25.63 8.39
CA GLU A 41 -40.21 -24.65 8.32
C GLU A 41 -39.65 -24.50 9.73
N THR A 42 -38.51 -25.14 9.95
CA THR A 42 -37.64 -24.78 11.08
C THR A 42 -36.75 -23.64 10.59
N GLU A 43 -37.26 -22.42 10.74
CA GLU A 43 -36.38 -21.25 10.77
C GLU A 43 -35.46 -21.42 11.96
N SER A 44 -34.28 -21.96 11.69
CA SER A 44 -33.13 -21.84 12.58
C SER A 44 -32.68 -20.39 12.51
N GLN A 45 -33.18 -19.57 13.44
CA GLN A 45 -32.53 -18.31 13.79
C GLN A 45 -31.14 -18.68 14.37
N ALA A 46 -30.12 -18.67 13.54
CA ALA A 46 -28.78 -18.58 14.01
C ALA A 46 -28.62 -17.17 14.62
N GLU A 47 -28.67 -17.09 15.94
CA GLU A 47 -28.11 -15.93 16.65
C GLU A 47 -26.65 -15.84 16.24
N GLU A 48 -26.33 -14.89 15.36
CA GLU A 48 -24.94 -14.54 15.03
C GLU A 48 -24.30 -14.04 16.32
N ASN A 49 -23.39 -14.83 16.84
CA ASN A 49 -22.56 -14.47 17.96
C ASN A 49 -21.59 -13.39 17.46
N GLU A 50 -21.87 -12.12 17.74
CA GLU A 50 -21.10 -10.95 17.23
C GLU A 50 -19.60 -10.97 17.64
N ASN A 51 -19.16 -11.94 18.43
CA ASN A 51 -17.81 -12.10 18.92
C ASN A 51 -17.07 -13.33 18.34
N GLU A 52 -17.60 -14.00 17.35
CA GLU A 52 -16.88 -15.11 16.74
C GLU A 52 -15.85 -14.57 15.75
N ILE A 53 -14.57 -14.73 16.07
CA ILE A 53 -13.46 -14.44 15.15
C ILE A 53 -13.60 -15.43 13.98
N LYS A 54 -13.98 -14.90 12.81
CA LYS A 54 -14.08 -15.70 11.59
C LYS A 54 -12.73 -15.64 10.86
N ASP A 55 -12.20 -16.78 10.49
CA ASP A 55 -11.00 -16.85 9.66
C ASP A 55 -11.24 -16.16 8.31
N LEU A 56 -10.39 -15.21 7.94
CA LEU A 56 -10.37 -14.64 6.61
C LEU A 56 -9.64 -15.60 5.66
N VAL A 57 -10.38 -16.21 4.74
CA VAL A 57 -9.82 -17.10 3.72
C VAL A 57 -9.75 -16.37 2.37
N ILE A 58 -8.54 -16.06 1.92
CA ILE A 58 -8.31 -15.44 0.60
C ILE A 58 -7.78 -16.53 -0.36
N PRO A 59 -8.60 -17.00 -1.31
CA PRO A 59 -8.14 -18.00 -2.27
C PRO A 59 -7.18 -17.39 -3.29
N ARG A 60 -6.04 -18.04 -3.54
CA ARG A 60 -5.02 -17.60 -4.50
C ARG A 60 -4.62 -18.74 -5.43
N LEU A 61 -4.29 -18.39 -6.68
CA LEU A 61 -3.80 -19.36 -7.68
C LEU A 61 -2.34 -19.74 -7.48
N ALA A 62 -1.54 -18.91 -6.82
CA ALA A 62 -0.16 -19.18 -6.53
C ALA A 62 0.11 -18.99 -5.04
N THR A 63 0.82 -19.95 -4.45
CA THR A 63 1.24 -19.88 -3.04
C THR A 63 2.73 -19.58 -3.00
N ARG A 64 3.09 -18.55 -2.28
CA ARG A 64 4.46 -18.23 -1.86
C ARG A 64 4.42 -17.78 -0.41
N GLU A 65 5.48 -18.10 0.31
CA GLU A 65 5.69 -17.49 1.61
C GLU A 65 6.10 -16.03 1.44
N MET A 66 5.71 -15.17 2.37
CA MET A 66 6.19 -13.79 2.43
C MET A 66 7.71 -13.78 2.61
N GLN A 67 8.38 -12.94 1.85
CA GLN A 67 9.83 -12.79 1.92
C GLN A 67 10.25 -11.77 2.99
N THR A 68 9.40 -10.79 3.22
CA THR A 68 9.63 -9.76 4.22
C THR A 68 8.31 -9.21 4.77
N PHE A 69 8.36 -8.72 6.00
CA PHE A 69 7.27 -7.96 6.64
C PHE A 69 7.51 -6.44 6.55
N ASP A 70 8.47 -6.00 5.78
CA ASP A 70 8.80 -4.59 5.59
C ASP A 70 8.17 -4.05 4.29
N ILE A 71 7.08 -3.28 4.43
CA ILE A 71 6.36 -2.67 3.31
C ILE A 71 7.22 -1.63 2.58
N LEU A 72 8.11 -0.92 3.28
CA LEU A 72 8.99 0.07 2.66
C LEU A 72 10.14 -0.58 1.86
N TYR A 73 10.40 -1.87 2.08
CA TYR A 73 11.46 -2.61 1.40
C TYR A 73 10.92 -3.50 0.28
N SER A 74 9.77 -4.15 0.48
CA SER A 74 9.28 -5.15 -0.46
C SER A 74 8.88 -4.53 -1.81
N GLN A 75 9.41 -5.12 -2.88
CA GLN A 75 8.99 -4.88 -4.27
C GLN A 75 8.26 -6.08 -4.85
N ASN A 76 7.95 -7.07 -4.00
CA ASN A 76 7.30 -8.30 -4.39
C ASN A 76 5.78 -8.15 -4.25
N PHE A 77 5.05 -8.42 -5.33
CA PHE A 77 3.59 -8.33 -5.34
C PHE A 77 2.92 -9.16 -4.24
N PHE A 78 3.41 -10.37 -3.95
CA PHE A 78 2.84 -11.24 -2.90
C PHE A 78 3.00 -10.67 -1.50
N ASP A 79 4.14 -10.05 -1.21
CA ASP A 79 4.35 -9.41 0.07
C ASP A 79 3.44 -8.17 0.18
N LEU A 80 3.45 -7.31 -0.83
CA LEU A 80 2.66 -6.07 -0.85
C LEU A 80 1.16 -6.33 -0.73
N GLU A 81 0.63 -7.37 -1.40
CA GLU A 81 -0.79 -7.75 -1.31
C GLU A 81 -1.21 -8.12 0.13
N ASN A 82 -0.30 -8.66 0.94
CA ASN A 82 -0.55 -8.93 2.34
C ASN A 82 -0.30 -7.68 3.21
N LEU A 83 0.82 -7.00 3.00
CA LEU A 83 1.26 -5.88 3.82
C LEU A 83 0.32 -4.67 3.76
N THR A 84 -0.32 -4.44 2.60
CA THR A 84 -1.35 -3.40 2.43
C THR A 84 -2.67 -3.71 3.16
N ASN A 85 -2.83 -4.90 3.73
CA ASN A 85 -3.92 -5.22 4.66
C ASN A 85 -3.47 -5.15 6.14
N MET A 86 -2.23 -4.79 6.38
CA MET A 86 -1.62 -4.75 7.72
C MET A 86 -1.21 -3.33 8.12
N GLN A 87 -0.99 -2.46 7.13
CA GLN A 87 -0.61 -1.07 7.33
C GLN A 87 -1.32 -0.19 6.32
N ASP A 88 -1.74 0.98 6.76
CA ASP A 88 -2.44 1.97 5.96
C ASP A 88 -1.54 3.14 5.57
N PRO A 89 -1.71 3.68 4.33
CA PRO A 89 -1.03 4.85 3.82
C PRO A 89 -1.76 6.16 4.20
N LEU A 90 -1.26 7.29 3.69
CA LEU A 90 -1.97 8.57 3.82
C LEU A 90 -3.34 8.54 3.13
N LEU A 91 -3.40 8.03 1.91
CA LEU A 91 -4.63 7.95 1.10
C LEU A 91 -4.79 6.55 0.52
N GLU A 92 -6.02 6.21 0.18
CA GLU A 92 -6.37 4.98 -0.54
C GLU A 92 -7.02 5.26 -1.90
N VAL A 93 -7.26 4.21 -2.66
CA VAL A 93 -7.98 4.26 -3.93
C VAL A 93 -9.23 3.40 -3.82
N ASP A 94 -10.39 3.99 -4.06
CA ASP A 94 -11.66 3.27 -4.06
C ASP A 94 -11.80 2.34 -5.28
N THR A 95 -12.88 1.56 -5.31
CA THR A 95 -13.17 0.62 -6.41
C THR A 95 -13.38 1.28 -7.77
N HIS A 96 -13.46 2.62 -7.83
CA HIS A 96 -13.60 3.41 -9.07
C HIS A 96 -12.30 4.11 -9.46
N GLY A 97 -11.21 3.89 -8.72
CA GLY A 97 -9.91 4.53 -8.97
C GLY A 97 -9.81 5.97 -8.45
N LYS A 98 -10.71 6.38 -7.55
CA LYS A 98 -10.68 7.71 -6.94
C LYS A 98 -9.90 7.67 -5.64
N LEU A 99 -9.05 8.69 -5.38
CA LEU A 99 -8.40 8.90 -4.10
C LEU A 99 -9.43 9.19 -3.02
N VAL A 100 -9.31 8.52 -1.90
CA VAL A 100 -10.15 8.65 -0.72
C VAL A 100 -9.29 8.79 0.54
N PRO A 101 -9.81 9.43 1.60
CA PRO A 101 -9.13 9.50 2.88
C PRO A 101 -8.78 8.13 3.44
N CYS A 102 -7.58 8.02 4.03
CA CYS A 102 -7.19 6.89 4.88
C CYS A 102 -6.60 7.44 6.19
N ILE A 103 -5.30 7.38 6.44
CA ILE A 103 -4.71 8.03 7.62
C ILE A 103 -4.76 9.55 7.50
N ALA A 104 -4.62 10.12 6.31
CA ALA A 104 -4.94 11.52 6.11
C ALA A 104 -6.44 11.70 5.85
N ASP A 105 -7.09 12.59 6.60
CA ASP A 105 -8.50 12.95 6.42
C ASP A 105 -8.69 14.19 5.54
N GLU A 106 -7.68 15.07 5.44
CA GLU A 106 -7.63 16.21 4.54
C GLU A 106 -6.27 16.31 3.85
N TRP A 107 -6.28 16.72 2.59
CA TRP A 107 -5.05 17.00 1.84
C TRP A 107 -5.29 18.02 0.72
N GLY A 108 -4.21 18.65 0.26
CA GLY A 108 -4.28 19.59 -0.84
C GLY A 108 -3.00 20.35 -1.10
N THR A 109 -3.08 21.23 -2.09
CA THR A 109 -2.01 22.15 -2.49
C THR A 109 -2.61 23.52 -2.81
N GLU A 110 -1.90 24.60 -2.44
CA GLU A 110 -2.31 25.98 -2.74
C GLU A 110 -1.51 26.59 -3.90
N ASP A 111 -0.43 25.92 -4.35
CA ASP A 111 0.56 26.43 -5.29
C ASP A 111 0.78 25.51 -6.50
N ASP A 112 -0.31 24.97 -7.02
CA ASP A 112 -0.33 24.11 -8.21
C ASP A 112 0.57 22.86 -8.10
N GLY A 113 0.64 22.29 -6.90
CA GLY A 113 1.38 21.05 -6.63
C GLY A 113 2.87 21.24 -6.35
N LEU A 114 3.32 22.40 -5.98
CA LEU A 114 4.68 22.61 -5.46
C LEU A 114 4.80 22.13 -4.02
N ASN A 115 3.84 22.53 -3.17
CA ASN A 115 3.75 22.05 -1.80
C ASN A 115 2.43 21.31 -1.59
N TRP A 116 2.51 20.12 -1.02
CA TRP A 116 1.38 19.29 -0.67
C TRP A 116 1.29 19.12 0.84
N THR A 117 0.15 19.47 1.41
CA THR A 117 -0.13 19.32 2.84
C THR A 117 -1.11 18.17 3.04
N PHE A 118 -0.82 17.29 4.00
CA PHE A 118 -1.71 16.23 4.47
C PHE A 118 -1.96 16.41 5.96
N HIS A 119 -3.21 16.32 6.35
CA HIS A 119 -3.63 16.33 7.75
C HIS A 119 -3.84 14.90 8.21
N ILE A 120 -3.11 14.49 9.25
CA ILE A 120 -3.17 13.15 9.85
C ILE A 120 -4.34 13.12 10.84
N ARG A 121 -5.25 12.20 10.64
CA ARG A 121 -6.42 11.95 11.49
C ARG A 121 -5.99 11.59 12.92
N GLU A 122 -6.67 12.16 13.90
CA GLU A 122 -6.43 11.82 15.31
C GLU A 122 -6.94 10.41 15.64
N GLY A 123 -6.30 9.76 16.61
CA GLY A 123 -6.76 8.51 17.18
C GLY A 123 -6.31 7.25 16.44
N VAL A 124 -5.63 7.37 15.31
CA VAL A 124 -5.01 6.20 14.64
C VAL A 124 -3.84 5.70 15.49
N LYS A 125 -3.77 4.39 15.70
CA LYS A 125 -2.78 3.75 16.58
C LYS A 125 -1.87 2.79 15.83
N TRP A 126 -0.65 2.74 16.28
CA TRP A 126 0.18 1.57 16.10
C TRP A 126 -0.22 0.52 17.12
N VAL A 127 -0.40 -0.72 16.68
CA VAL A 127 -0.74 -1.86 17.55
C VAL A 127 0.20 -3.04 17.28
N ASP A 128 0.34 -3.92 18.27
CA ASP A 128 1.03 -5.21 18.10
C ASP A 128 0.09 -6.29 17.50
N VAL A 129 0.60 -7.48 17.28
CA VAL A 129 -0.16 -8.64 16.77
C VAL A 129 -1.35 -9.06 17.64
N ASN A 130 -1.39 -8.64 18.89
CA ASN A 130 -2.49 -8.90 19.82
C ASN A 130 -3.45 -7.71 19.96
N ALA A 131 -3.33 -6.72 19.05
CA ALA A 131 -4.08 -5.47 19.05
C ALA A 131 -3.85 -4.60 20.32
N ASN A 132 -2.72 -4.75 21.01
CA ASN A 132 -2.35 -3.84 22.09
C ASN A 132 -1.81 -2.54 21.50
N GLU A 133 -2.31 -1.41 21.96
CA GLU A 133 -1.83 -0.09 21.56
C GLU A 133 -0.35 0.10 21.95
N LYS A 134 0.45 0.59 21.00
CA LYS A 134 1.88 0.87 21.14
C LYS A 134 2.17 2.36 21.13
N ALA A 135 1.63 3.10 20.17
CA ALA A 135 1.83 4.53 19.98
C ALA A 135 0.72 5.13 19.13
N ASP A 136 0.62 6.46 19.10
CA ASP A 136 -0.17 7.17 18.10
C ASP A 136 0.55 7.16 16.75
N VAL A 137 -0.20 7.08 15.64
CA VAL A 137 0.33 7.36 14.30
C VAL A 137 0.31 8.86 14.08
N THR A 138 1.44 9.41 13.69
CA THR A 138 1.64 10.85 13.56
C THR A 138 2.33 11.22 12.24
N SER A 139 2.39 12.50 11.94
CA SER A 139 3.16 13.06 10.81
C SER A 139 4.65 12.68 10.87
N TYR A 140 5.20 12.51 12.09
CA TYR A 140 6.59 12.13 12.30
C TYR A 140 6.88 10.71 11.79
N ASP A 141 5.90 9.80 11.84
CA ASP A 141 6.06 8.44 11.34
C ASP A 141 6.21 8.41 9.82
N PHE A 142 5.51 9.29 9.10
CA PHE A 142 5.66 9.46 7.65
C PHE A 142 7.01 10.08 7.28
N ALA A 143 7.49 11.04 8.07
CA ALA A 143 8.84 11.59 7.89
C ALA A 143 9.91 10.51 8.15
N THR A 144 9.74 9.70 9.20
CA THR A 144 10.62 8.56 9.52
C THR A 144 10.60 7.51 8.43
N GLY A 145 9.43 7.18 7.86
CA GLY A 145 9.31 6.27 6.73
C GLY A 145 10.06 6.78 5.50
N MET A 146 9.95 8.07 5.20
CA MET A 146 10.66 8.65 4.06
C MET A 146 12.18 8.78 4.30
N GLU A 147 12.61 9.12 5.53
CA GLU A 147 14.03 9.05 5.88
C GLU A 147 14.58 7.64 5.68
N TRP A 148 13.82 6.62 6.11
CA TRP A 148 14.17 5.23 5.93
C TRP A 148 14.36 4.87 4.45
N VAL A 149 13.42 5.24 3.59
CA VAL A 149 13.46 4.98 2.14
C VAL A 149 14.64 5.69 1.48
N LEU A 150 14.91 6.94 1.87
CA LEU A 150 15.99 7.75 1.29
C LEU A 150 17.39 7.45 1.88
N ASN A 151 17.45 6.67 2.97
CA ASN A 151 18.72 6.27 3.55
C ASN A 151 19.27 5.03 2.83
N TYR A 152 20.38 5.21 2.13
CA TYR A 152 20.99 4.18 1.26
C TYR A 152 21.20 2.84 1.97
N TYR A 153 21.61 2.84 3.24
CA TYR A 153 21.94 1.62 3.98
C TYR A 153 20.76 1.04 4.76
N LYS A 154 19.78 1.85 5.17
CA LYS A 154 18.60 1.35 5.91
C LYS A 154 17.70 0.52 5.02
N ASN A 155 17.40 1.01 3.83
CA ASN A 155 16.43 0.39 2.91
C ASN A 155 17.06 -0.25 1.67
N ASP A 156 18.37 -0.45 1.65
CA ASP A 156 19.10 -1.05 0.53
C ASP A 156 18.71 -0.45 -0.84
N ALA A 157 18.45 0.86 -0.87
CA ALA A 157 17.97 1.62 -2.03
C ALA A 157 16.62 1.17 -2.60
N ALA A 158 15.80 0.44 -1.84
CA ALA A 158 14.44 0.09 -2.26
C ALA A 158 13.54 1.34 -2.30
N HIS A 159 12.64 1.40 -3.29
CA HIS A 159 11.64 2.48 -3.46
C HIS A 159 12.18 3.92 -3.58
N THR A 160 13.45 4.11 -3.88
CA THR A 160 14.08 5.45 -3.92
C THR A 160 13.79 6.26 -5.18
N ALA A 161 13.46 5.62 -6.30
CA ALA A 161 13.41 6.28 -7.60
C ALA A 161 12.39 7.44 -7.66
N GLN A 162 11.18 7.22 -7.15
CA GLN A 162 10.13 8.23 -7.17
C GLN A 162 10.40 9.38 -6.18
N PRO A 163 10.72 9.14 -4.89
CA PRO A 163 11.05 10.22 -3.97
C PRO A 163 12.22 11.08 -4.45
N ILE A 164 13.28 10.48 -5.00
CA ILE A 164 14.45 11.21 -5.53
C ILE A 164 14.08 12.17 -6.65
N GLU A 165 13.12 11.82 -7.51
CA GLU A 165 12.69 12.68 -8.61
C GLU A 165 11.66 13.72 -8.21
N LEU A 166 10.85 13.43 -7.20
CA LEU A 166 9.65 14.21 -6.92
C LEU A 166 9.80 15.12 -5.70
N ILE A 167 10.56 14.73 -4.68
CA ILE A 167 10.70 15.49 -3.43
C ILE A 167 11.98 16.32 -3.46
N ALA A 168 11.87 17.60 -3.17
CA ALA A 168 13.00 18.51 -3.12
C ALA A 168 14.05 18.03 -2.10
N GLY A 169 15.34 18.02 -2.49
CA GLY A 169 16.44 17.61 -1.63
C GLY A 169 16.56 16.11 -1.36
N ALA A 170 15.61 15.29 -1.82
CA ALA A 170 15.64 13.84 -1.61
C ALA A 170 16.85 13.16 -2.29
N LYS A 171 17.20 13.60 -3.49
CA LYS A 171 18.37 13.11 -4.20
C LYS A 171 19.67 13.44 -3.46
N GLU A 172 19.78 14.66 -3.00
CA GLU A 172 20.96 15.14 -2.26
C GLU A 172 21.13 14.38 -0.94
N TYR A 173 20.02 14.11 -0.23
CA TYR A 173 20.05 13.30 0.99
C TYR A 173 20.44 11.84 0.72
N TYR A 174 19.88 11.23 -0.32
CA TYR A 174 20.27 9.88 -0.73
C TYR A 174 21.77 9.76 -1.04
N GLU A 175 22.32 10.68 -1.84
CA GLU A 175 23.77 10.70 -2.15
C GLU A 175 24.61 11.00 -0.92
N TYR A 176 24.13 11.84 -0.01
CA TYR A 176 24.77 12.09 1.28
C TYR A 176 24.86 10.81 2.11
N THR A 177 23.74 10.10 2.33
CA THR A 177 23.75 8.87 3.12
C THR A 177 24.59 7.77 2.48
N LYS A 178 24.62 7.69 1.17
CA LYS A 178 25.48 6.77 0.41
C LYS A 178 26.97 7.05 0.58
N SER A 179 27.36 8.28 0.85
CA SER A 179 28.75 8.67 1.08
C SER A 179 29.27 8.36 2.49
N LEU A 180 28.37 8.01 3.41
CA LEU A 180 28.68 7.68 4.80
C LEU A 180 29.12 6.22 4.97
N THR A 181 29.62 5.87 6.14
CA THR A 181 29.67 4.47 6.56
C THR A 181 28.27 3.98 6.92
N LYS A 182 28.07 2.66 6.95
CA LYS A 182 26.80 2.05 7.36
C LYS A 182 26.37 2.52 8.76
N GLU A 183 27.31 2.55 9.69
CA GLU A 183 27.09 2.94 11.08
C GLU A 183 26.66 4.41 11.20
N GLU A 184 27.30 5.31 10.45
CA GLU A 184 26.93 6.72 10.42
C GLU A 184 25.55 6.92 9.79
N ALA A 185 25.23 6.23 8.69
CA ALA A 185 23.92 6.31 8.06
C ALA A 185 22.82 5.72 8.94
N TYR A 186 23.09 4.65 9.69
CA TYR A 186 22.15 4.04 10.62
C TYR A 186 21.79 4.95 11.80
N ALA A 187 22.68 5.84 12.19
CA ALA A 187 22.50 6.80 13.27
C ALA A 187 21.65 8.03 12.88
N LEU A 188 21.33 8.19 11.60
CA LEU A 188 20.46 9.28 11.13
C LEU A 188 19.01 8.98 11.43
N ASP A 189 18.21 10.05 11.61
CA ASP A 189 16.78 9.99 11.83
C ASP A 189 16.04 11.17 11.17
N ALA A 190 14.72 11.23 11.33
CA ALA A 190 13.88 12.32 10.82
C ALA A 190 13.45 13.33 11.90
N SER A 191 14.10 13.31 13.09
CA SER A 191 13.76 14.19 14.20
C SER A 191 13.97 15.68 13.86
N GLU A 192 13.39 16.54 14.65
CA GLU A 192 13.56 17.99 14.49
C GLU A 192 15.05 18.38 14.59
N GLY A 193 15.52 19.17 13.61
CA GLY A 193 16.91 19.59 13.50
C GLY A 193 17.88 18.54 12.94
N SER A 194 17.38 17.35 12.56
CA SER A 194 18.17 16.33 11.91
C SER A 194 18.67 16.75 10.51
N LYS A 195 19.66 16.04 10.01
CA LYS A 195 20.17 16.24 8.65
C LYS A 195 19.11 16.01 7.58
N PHE A 196 18.20 15.07 7.82
CA PHE A 196 17.03 14.84 6.96
C PHE A 196 16.13 16.09 6.90
N GLN A 197 15.74 16.64 8.03
CA GLN A 197 14.90 17.83 8.10
C GLN A 197 15.56 19.09 7.50
N GLU A 198 16.90 19.16 7.53
CA GLU A 198 17.67 20.22 6.90
C GLU A 198 17.64 20.12 5.36
N MET A 199 17.81 18.92 4.84
CA MET A 199 18.07 18.68 3.41
C MET A 199 16.81 18.39 2.59
N VAL A 200 15.82 17.67 3.17
CA VAL A 200 14.68 17.14 2.43
C VAL A 200 13.46 18.06 2.59
N GLY A 201 12.75 18.28 1.50
CA GLY A 201 11.54 19.09 1.46
C GLY A 201 10.35 18.41 2.13
N ILE A 202 10.54 17.89 3.35
CA ILE A 202 9.48 17.32 4.17
C ILE A 202 9.49 18.04 5.52
N LYS A 203 8.33 18.55 5.93
CA LYS A 203 8.15 19.24 7.20
C LYS A 203 6.99 18.65 7.97
N THR A 204 7.19 18.55 9.27
CA THR A 204 6.19 18.08 10.24
C THR A 204 6.00 19.16 11.29
N PRO A 205 5.25 20.24 10.99
CA PRO A 205 5.10 21.38 11.90
C PRO A 205 4.44 21.00 13.24
N ASP A 206 3.67 19.93 13.23
CA ASP A 206 3.03 19.34 14.40
C ASP A 206 2.75 17.83 14.15
N ALA A 207 2.20 17.14 15.13
CA ALA A 207 1.94 15.71 15.08
C ALA A 207 0.90 15.31 14.00
N ASN A 208 0.06 16.24 13.57
CA ASN A 208 -1.05 15.97 12.65
C ASN A 208 -0.83 16.55 11.26
N THR A 209 0.25 17.26 11.01
CA THR A 209 0.48 17.93 9.73
C THR A 209 1.82 17.50 9.11
N ILE A 210 1.78 17.00 7.87
CA ILE A 210 2.99 16.78 7.07
C ILE A 210 2.89 17.56 5.76
N VAL A 211 3.99 18.20 5.39
CA VAL A 211 4.12 18.98 4.15
C VAL A 211 5.25 18.42 3.32
N TYR A 212 4.95 18.10 2.06
CA TYR A 212 5.93 17.69 1.06
C TYR A 212 6.17 18.82 0.08
N THR A 213 7.41 19.25 -0.08
CA THR A 213 7.83 20.21 -1.12
C THR A 213 8.40 19.42 -2.29
N CYS A 214 7.80 19.59 -3.47
CA CYS A 214 8.21 18.91 -4.69
C CYS A 214 9.38 19.62 -5.39
N THR A 215 10.07 18.92 -6.29
CA THR A 215 11.14 19.46 -7.16
C THR A 215 10.62 20.49 -8.18
N GLY A 216 9.33 20.66 -8.29
CA GLY A 216 8.58 21.57 -9.16
C GLY A 216 7.11 21.21 -9.08
N ASN A 217 6.26 21.90 -9.84
CA ASN A 217 4.82 21.65 -9.83
C ASN A 217 4.48 20.21 -10.21
N LYS A 218 3.87 19.46 -9.29
CA LYS A 218 3.45 18.07 -9.43
C LYS A 218 1.98 17.92 -9.02
N PRO A 219 1.04 18.30 -9.88
CA PRO A 219 -0.40 18.28 -9.53
C PRO A 219 -0.97 16.89 -9.27
N TYR A 220 -0.19 15.84 -9.50
CA TYR A 220 -0.53 14.44 -9.28
C TYR A 220 0.17 13.81 -8.05
N PHE A 221 0.90 14.60 -7.27
CA PHE A 221 1.72 14.07 -6.16
C PHE A 221 0.88 13.33 -5.10
N ASP A 222 -0.38 13.74 -4.89
CA ASP A 222 -1.31 13.07 -3.99
C ASP A 222 -1.54 11.59 -4.33
N SER A 223 -1.45 11.22 -5.60
CA SER A 223 -1.58 9.81 -6.01
C SER A 223 -0.45 8.92 -5.46
N LEU A 224 0.70 9.50 -5.12
CA LEU A 224 1.81 8.77 -4.50
C LEU A 224 1.54 8.45 -3.02
N ALA A 225 0.61 9.16 -2.39
CA ALA A 225 0.24 8.93 -0.99
C ALA A 225 -0.40 7.55 -0.74
N THR A 226 -0.69 6.79 -1.80
CA THR A 226 -1.17 5.40 -1.75
C THR A 226 -0.05 4.37 -1.96
N TRP A 227 1.15 4.82 -2.31
CA TRP A 227 2.24 3.94 -2.73
C TRP A 227 3.08 3.46 -1.55
N ALA A 228 3.53 2.18 -1.62
CA ALA A 228 4.26 1.50 -0.55
C ALA A 228 5.47 2.28 0.01
N GLY A 229 6.23 2.99 -0.84
CA GLY A 229 7.37 3.81 -0.41
C GLY A 229 7.01 5.08 0.38
N MET A 230 5.72 5.39 0.53
CA MET A 230 5.20 6.54 1.29
C MET A 230 4.51 6.14 2.60
N TYR A 231 4.56 4.86 2.97
CA TYR A 231 3.95 4.36 4.20
C TYR A 231 4.69 4.87 5.45
N PRO A 232 4.01 4.97 6.58
CA PRO A 232 4.63 5.42 7.82
C PRO A 232 5.54 4.35 8.42
N ARG A 233 6.47 4.78 9.25
CA ARG A 233 7.32 3.93 10.08
C ARG A 233 7.52 4.54 11.45
N SER A 234 7.17 3.81 12.51
CA SER A 234 7.35 4.28 13.87
C SER A 234 8.82 4.22 14.30
N GLN A 235 9.35 5.34 14.79
CA GLN A 235 10.68 5.38 15.40
C GLN A 235 10.71 4.49 16.66
N ALA A 236 9.63 4.48 17.44
CA ALA A 236 9.54 3.64 18.64
C ALA A 236 9.58 2.14 18.29
N MET A 237 9.00 1.73 17.15
CA MET A 237 9.13 0.35 16.65
C MET A 237 10.59 0.04 16.27
N ILE A 238 11.27 0.96 15.57
CA ILE A 238 12.69 0.78 15.22
C ILE A 238 13.53 0.56 16.47
N ASP A 239 13.29 1.37 17.52
CA ASP A 239 14.02 1.29 18.78
C ASP A 239 13.71 -0.02 19.53
N GLU A 240 12.46 -0.46 19.58
CA GLU A 240 12.04 -1.73 20.18
C GLU A 240 12.69 -2.93 19.48
N LEU A 241 12.81 -2.87 18.14
CA LEU A 241 13.46 -3.92 17.34
C LEU A 241 15.00 -3.89 17.41
N GLY A 242 15.59 -2.90 18.08
CA GLY A 242 17.05 -2.78 18.23
C GLY A 242 17.74 -2.12 17.03
N GLY A 243 17.04 -1.28 16.30
CA GLY A 243 17.57 -0.52 15.19
C GLY A 243 17.37 -1.16 13.81
N PRO A 244 18.08 -0.66 12.77
CA PRO A 244 17.84 -1.05 11.38
C PRO A 244 18.01 -2.55 11.08
N ASP A 245 18.96 -3.24 11.70
CA ASP A 245 19.13 -4.67 11.48
C ASP A 245 17.97 -5.47 12.09
N GLY A 246 17.38 -5.01 13.21
CA GLY A 246 16.18 -5.59 13.80
C GLY A 246 14.96 -5.42 12.91
N VAL A 247 14.80 -4.26 12.27
CA VAL A 247 13.73 -4.02 11.28
C VAL A 247 13.86 -4.96 10.09
N LYS A 248 15.07 -5.19 9.58
CA LYS A 248 15.32 -6.14 8.49
C LYS A 248 14.97 -7.59 8.85
N ALA A 249 15.00 -7.93 10.13
CA ALA A 249 14.63 -9.24 10.68
C ALA A 249 13.17 -9.30 11.21
N MET A 250 12.38 -8.28 10.93
CA MET A 250 10.99 -8.16 11.35
C MET A 250 10.13 -9.31 10.81
N ASN A 251 9.16 -9.73 11.60
CA ASN A 251 8.19 -10.78 11.27
C ASN A 251 6.81 -10.41 11.84
N ASN A 252 5.81 -11.26 11.63
CA ASN A 252 4.43 -11.01 12.05
C ASN A 252 4.24 -10.92 13.58
N GLU A 253 5.18 -11.43 14.39
CA GLU A 253 5.06 -11.41 15.86
C GLU A 253 5.59 -10.11 16.47
N ASN A 254 6.52 -9.43 15.76
CA ASN A 254 7.22 -8.25 16.27
C ASN A 254 7.07 -6.98 15.45
N MET A 255 6.38 -7.04 14.28
CA MET A 255 6.01 -5.84 13.55
C MET A 255 4.86 -5.11 14.26
N TRP A 256 4.73 -3.82 13.98
CA TRP A 256 3.58 -3.04 14.37
C TRP A 256 2.66 -2.81 13.18
N TYR A 257 1.38 -2.80 13.46
CA TYR A 257 0.29 -2.62 12.52
C TYR A 257 -0.36 -1.26 12.75
N ASN A 258 -0.87 -0.65 11.71
CA ASN A 258 -1.67 0.55 11.83
C ASN A 258 -2.87 0.46 10.87
N GLY A 259 -3.97 1.06 11.24
CA GLY A 259 -5.17 1.06 10.42
C GLY A 259 -6.14 2.15 10.83
N CYS A 260 -6.96 2.63 9.90
CA CYS A 260 -8.01 3.64 10.14
C CYS A 260 -9.41 3.06 10.19
#